data_b6a45575297b86973d898d93f41724ce
#
_entry.id   b6a45575297b86973d898d93f41724ce
#
_cell.length_a   1.000
_cell.length_b   1.000
_cell.length_c   1.000
_cell.angle_alpha   90.00
_cell.angle_beta   90.00
_cell.angle_gamma   90.00
#
_symmetry.space_group_name_H-M   'P 1'
#
loop_
_entity.id
_entity.type
_entity.pdbx_description
1 polymer ?
#
loop_
_entity_poly.entity_id
_entity_poly.type
_entity_poly.pdbx_seq_one_letter_code
_entity_poly.pdbx_strand_id
1 'polypeptide(L)'
;VNIDYPEYEDVEQLTTEELLPMTKQWLTKLDKILSRAQCGQLAKKGIDTVLIGRPNVGKSSLLNALLEEDKAIVTDIAGTTRDLVEGQIHIGPAQFNLIDTAGLRKSSDAIEQIGIEKTQEKLAQAQLVLLILDGSQPLTKEDEDLLEQTKDKNRLIIYNKKDVKSEKHPDGIWISAQNKEIDALLEAMKDLYQQDVLTEQPLLSNERQIGLLNQAKQDMLQAKEAMEQGVEPDLVEIDIQAAHDHLKEILGEVHREDLLDTLFSKFCLGK
;
A
#
# COMPACT_ATOMS: atom_id res chain seq x y z
N VAL A 1 -38.51 19.45 4.72
CA VAL A 1 -38.92 20.79 5.14
C VAL A 1 -37.91 21.81 4.66
N ASN A 2 -36.62 21.56 4.77
CA ASN A 2 -35.56 22.50 4.36
C ASN A 2 -35.45 22.69 2.84
N ILE A 3 -35.85 21.68 2.06
CA ILE A 3 -35.87 21.74 0.60
C ILE A 3 -37.04 22.54 0.06
N ASP A 4 -38.20 22.44 0.74
CA ASP A 4 -39.44 23.10 0.30
C ASP A 4 -39.54 24.59 0.73
N TYR A 5 -38.72 25.03 1.70
CA TYR A 5 -38.78 26.40 2.26
C TYR A 5 -37.35 26.91 2.59
N PRO A 6 -36.55 27.28 1.57
CA PRO A 6 -35.15 27.70 1.76
C PRO A 6 -34.97 29.08 2.45
N GLU A 7 -36.05 29.84 2.61
CA GLU A 7 -36.05 31.19 3.21
C GLU A 7 -36.05 31.18 4.74
N TYR A 8 -36.06 30.02 5.40
CA TYR A 8 -35.98 29.94 6.85
C TYR A 8 -34.51 29.94 7.32
N GLU A 9 -34.13 30.85 8.19
CA GLU A 9 -32.82 30.99 8.83
C GLU A 9 -32.32 29.68 9.50
N ASP A 10 -33.25 28.77 9.83
CA ASP A 10 -32.97 27.46 10.44
C ASP A 10 -32.20 26.50 9.52
N VAL A 11 -32.21 26.73 8.20
CA VAL A 11 -31.53 25.84 7.21
C VAL A 11 -30.00 25.90 7.34
N GLU A 12 -29.48 27.12 7.50
CA GLU A 12 -28.03 27.34 7.64
C GLU A 12 -27.51 26.77 8.96
N GLN A 13 -28.30 26.86 10.03
CA GLN A 13 -27.97 26.24 11.31
C GLN A 13 -27.97 24.71 11.23
N LEU A 14 -28.95 24.09 10.60
CA LEU A 14 -29.02 22.63 10.46
C LEU A 14 -27.79 22.07 9.69
N THR A 15 -27.39 22.75 8.62
CA THR A 15 -26.22 22.34 7.82
C THR A 15 -24.92 22.41 8.63
N THR A 16 -24.75 23.54 9.36
CA THR A 16 -23.50 23.80 10.07
C THR A 16 -23.41 23.06 11.41
N GLU A 17 -24.53 23.01 12.16
CA GLU A 17 -24.54 22.48 13.53
C GLU A 17 -24.76 20.97 13.59
N GLU A 18 -25.47 20.39 12.63
CA GLU A 18 -25.80 18.96 12.62
C GLU A 18 -25.14 18.18 11.49
N LEU A 19 -25.37 18.54 10.22
CA LEU A 19 -24.91 17.75 9.08
C LEU A 19 -23.40 17.75 8.93
N LEU A 20 -22.73 18.88 9.10
CA LEU A 20 -21.27 18.97 8.95
C LEU A 20 -20.51 18.16 10.01
N PRO A 21 -20.87 18.18 11.32
CA PRO A 21 -20.27 17.30 12.31
C PRO A 21 -20.52 15.82 12.04
N MET A 22 -21.72 15.43 11.59
CA MET A 22 -22.05 14.05 11.23
C MET A 22 -21.21 13.59 10.05
N THR A 23 -21.05 14.40 9.02
CA THR A 23 -20.20 14.13 7.85
C THR A 23 -18.74 13.92 8.24
N LYS A 24 -18.20 14.76 9.12
CA LYS A 24 -16.84 14.62 9.65
C LYS A 24 -16.64 13.30 10.43
N GLN A 25 -17.62 12.93 11.25
CA GLN A 25 -17.58 11.65 11.97
C GLN A 25 -17.66 10.46 11.03
N TRP A 26 -18.51 10.56 10.00
CA TRP A 26 -18.66 9.51 8.99
C TRP A 26 -17.37 9.32 8.20
N LEU A 27 -16.74 10.38 7.72
CA LEU A 27 -15.46 10.35 7.05
C LEU A 27 -14.37 9.70 7.91
N THR A 28 -14.33 10.03 9.21
CA THR A 28 -13.39 9.40 10.15
C THR A 28 -13.60 7.89 10.28
N LYS A 29 -14.86 7.44 10.30
CA LYS A 29 -15.19 6.00 10.33
C LYS A 29 -14.78 5.32 9.03
N LEU A 30 -15.03 5.99 7.90
CA LEU A 30 -14.70 5.49 6.57
C LEU A 30 -13.19 5.33 6.38
N ASP A 31 -12.39 6.30 6.85
CA ASP A 31 -10.93 6.21 6.83
C ASP A 31 -10.42 5.00 7.60
N LYS A 32 -11.01 4.69 8.74
CA LYS A 32 -10.68 3.48 9.50
C LYS A 32 -11.03 2.19 8.75
N ILE A 33 -12.17 2.16 8.04
CA ILE A 33 -12.55 0.99 7.23
C ILE A 33 -11.60 0.83 6.05
N LEU A 34 -11.26 1.92 5.36
CA LEU A 34 -10.33 1.92 4.22
C LEU A 34 -8.93 1.47 4.62
N SER A 35 -8.39 1.97 5.72
CA SER A 35 -7.07 1.53 6.21
C SER A 35 -7.06 0.03 6.52
N ARG A 36 -8.10 -0.49 7.19
CA ARG A 36 -8.25 -1.94 7.45
C ARG A 36 -8.38 -2.76 6.17
N ALA A 37 -9.12 -2.27 5.18
CA ALA A 37 -9.29 -2.94 3.90
C ALA A 37 -7.97 -3.00 3.11
N GLN A 38 -7.17 -1.94 3.13
CA GLN A 38 -5.83 -1.91 2.53
C GLN A 38 -4.90 -2.93 3.20
N CYS A 39 -4.89 -2.99 4.53
CA CYS A 39 -4.13 -4.01 5.27
C CYS A 39 -4.56 -5.43 4.91
N GLY A 40 -5.86 -5.67 4.75
CA GLY A 40 -6.39 -6.97 4.32
C GLY A 40 -5.98 -7.35 2.89
N GLN A 41 -5.85 -6.39 1.98
CA GLN A 41 -5.31 -6.63 0.64
C GLN A 41 -3.82 -6.96 0.69
N LEU A 42 -3.03 -6.23 1.49
CA LEU A 42 -1.61 -6.50 1.69
C LEU A 42 -1.36 -7.90 2.26
N ALA A 43 -2.22 -8.35 3.18
CA ALA A 43 -2.15 -9.70 3.71
C ALA A 43 -2.42 -10.80 2.65
N LYS A 44 -3.22 -10.51 1.61
CA LYS A 44 -3.55 -11.46 0.52
C LYS A 44 -2.60 -11.39 -0.67
N LYS A 45 -2.22 -10.18 -1.11
CA LYS A 45 -1.32 -9.97 -2.26
C LYS A 45 0.14 -10.11 -1.88
N GLY A 46 0.46 -9.94 -0.61
CA GLY A 46 1.81 -9.78 -0.12
C GLY A 46 2.32 -8.35 -0.27
N ILE A 47 3.38 -8.06 0.46
CA ILE A 47 4.05 -6.76 0.52
C ILE A 47 5.24 -6.81 -0.42
N ASP A 48 5.17 -6.07 -1.52
CA ASP A 48 6.25 -6.01 -2.49
C ASP A 48 7.46 -5.33 -1.85
N THR A 49 8.49 -6.14 -1.60
CA THR A 49 9.67 -5.79 -0.83
C THR A 49 10.91 -5.83 -1.71
N VAL A 50 11.50 -4.68 -1.96
CA VAL A 50 12.68 -4.54 -2.82
C VAL A 50 13.95 -4.47 -1.97
N LEU A 51 14.94 -5.30 -2.32
CA LEU A 51 16.28 -5.28 -1.73
C LEU A 51 17.21 -4.40 -2.57
N ILE A 52 17.72 -3.33 -1.98
CA ILE A 52 18.67 -2.42 -2.65
C ILE A 52 19.93 -2.22 -1.82
N GLY A 53 21.00 -1.85 -2.49
CA GLY A 53 22.31 -1.61 -1.91
C GLY A 53 23.39 -1.76 -2.99
N ARG A 54 24.57 -1.23 -2.74
CA ARG A 54 25.70 -1.36 -3.67
C ARG A 54 26.14 -2.83 -3.86
N PRO A 55 26.97 -3.14 -4.86
CA PRO A 55 27.52 -4.50 -5.02
C PRO A 55 28.26 -4.99 -3.77
N ASN A 56 28.21 -6.27 -3.49
CA ASN A 56 28.95 -6.96 -2.42
C ASN A 56 28.59 -6.55 -0.97
N VAL A 57 27.51 -5.81 -0.72
CA VAL A 57 27.01 -5.57 0.64
C VAL A 57 26.29 -6.78 1.25
N GLY A 58 26.01 -7.82 0.45
CA GLY A 58 25.41 -9.08 0.92
C GLY A 58 23.91 -9.20 0.65
N LYS A 59 23.37 -8.54 -0.41
CA LYS A 59 21.95 -8.65 -0.79
C LYS A 59 21.52 -10.11 -1.04
N SER A 60 22.24 -10.83 -1.89
CA SER A 60 21.92 -12.23 -2.19
C SER A 60 22.09 -13.16 -0.99
N SER A 61 23.06 -12.86 -0.11
CA SER A 61 23.20 -13.61 1.15
C SER A 61 22.01 -13.38 2.09
N LEU A 62 21.53 -12.13 2.18
CA LEU A 62 20.34 -11.81 2.96
C LEU A 62 19.09 -12.44 2.35
N LEU A 63 18.91 -12.36 1.03
CA LEU A 63 17.81 -13.00 0.34
C LEU A 63 17.77 -14.51 0.64
N ASN A 64 18.91 -15.18 0.52
CA ASN A 64 19.01 -16.60 0.83
C ASN A 64 18.70 -16.88 2.32
N ALA A 65 19.24 -16.07 3.23
CA ALA A 65 18.94 -16.22 4.66
C ALA A 65 17.45 -16.07 4.97
N LEU A 66 16.77 -15.11 4.33
CA LEU A 66 15.33 -14.91 4.46
C LEU A 66 14.52 -16.07 3.86
N LEU A 67 14.96 -16.64 2.73
CA LEU A 67 14.27 -17.76 2.07
C LEU A 67 14.53 -19.12 2.74
N GLU A 68 15.64 -19.27 3.47
CA GLU A 68 15.96 -20.49 4.21
C GLU A 68 15.28 -20.57 5.59
N GLU A 69 14.65 -19.50 6.07
CA GLU A 69 13.82 -19.55 7.27
C GLU A 69 12.66 -20.53 7.06
N ASP A 70 12.35 -21.37 8.07
CA ASP A 70 11.31 -22.42 8.03
C ASP A 70 9.90 -21.92 7.65
N LYS A 71 9.73 -20.62 7.48
CA LYS A 71 8.50 -19.92 7.13
C LYS A 71 8.43 -19.51 5.66
N ALA A 72 9.48 -19.73 4.89
CA ALA A 72 9.50 -19.39 3.48
C ALA A 72 8.79 -20.48 2.65
N ILE A 73 7.71 -20.11 2.00
CA ILE A 73 7.12 -20.95 0.94
C ILE A 73 7.74 -20.49 -0.37
N VAL A 74 8.78 -21.20 -0.82
CA VAL A 74 9.30 -21.00 -2.18
C VAL A 74 8.27 -21.59 -3.14
N THR A 75 7.42 -20.76 -3.71
CA THR A 75 6.57 -21.16 -4.82
C THR A 75 7.27 -20.75 -6.11
N ASP A 76 7.77 -21.74 -6.87
CA ASP A 76 8.00 -21.58 -8.29
C ASP A 76 6.65 -21.34 -8.97
N ILE A 77 6.15 -20.12 -8.94
CA ILE A 77 4.96 -19.74 -9.69
C ILE A 77 5.39 -19.55 -11.15
N ALA A 78 5.50 -20.66 -11.86
CA ALA A 78 5.51 -20.67 -13.32
C ALA A 78 4.15 -20.18 -13.81
N GLY A 79 4.04 -18.88 -14.17
CA GLY A 79 2.81 -18.40 -14.80
C GLY A 79 2.52 -16.90 -14.73
N THR A 80 3.25 -16.11 -13.97
CA THR A 80 3.10 -14.65 -13.98
C THR A 80 4.24 -13.99 -14.75
N THR A 81 4.03 -13.81 -16.05
CA THR A 81 5.00 -13.30 -17.03
C THR A 81 5.33 -11.80 -16.86
N ARG A 82 5.13 -11.18 -15.70
CA ARG A 82 5.38 -9.74 -15.51
C ARG A 82 6.23 -9.36 -14.30
N ASP A 83 6.38 -10.20 -13.26
CA ASP A 83 7.09 -9.81 -12.05
C ASP A 83 8.14 -10.83 -11.65
N LEU A 84 9.40 -10.37 -11.57
CA LEU A 84 10.54 -11.13 -11.06
C LEU A 84 10.47 -11.18 -9.53
N VAL A 85 9.52 -11.92 -8.97
CA VAL A 85 9.51 -12.28 -7.55
C VAL A 85 10.49 -13.44 -7.38
N GLU A 86 11.59 -13.22 -6.65
CA GLU A 86 12.58 -14.27 -6.40
C GLU A 86 12.17 -15.22 -5.27
N GLY A 87 11.25 -14.78 -4.41
CA GLY A 87 10.67 -15.62 -3.36
C GLY A 87 9.64 -14.90 -2.51
N GLN A 88 8.91 -15.70 -1.76
CA GLN A 88 7.90 -15.21 -0.82
C GLN A 88 8.21 -15.74 0.58
N ILE A 89 8.11 -14.87 1.59
CA ILE A 89 8.27 -15.26 2.99
C ILE A 89 7.06 -14.82 3.80
N HIS A 90 6.73 -15.58 4.83
CA HIS A 90 5.69 -15.24 5.79
C HIS A 90 6.32 -14.87 7.14
N ILE A 91 6.03 -13.68 7.63
CA ILE A 91 6.43 -13.21 8.94
C ILE A 91 5.18 -12.88 9.73
N GLY A 92 4.80 -13.76 10.66
CA GLY A 92 3.50 -13.69 11.30
C GLY A 92 2.35 -13.85 10.29
N PRO A 93 1.36 -12.94 10.26
CA PRO A 93 0.26 -12.99 9.28
C PRO A 93 0.59 -12.32 7.95
N ALA A 94 1.71 -11.61 7.84
CA ALA A 94 2.08 -10.85 6.65
C ALA A 94 2.92 -11.70 5.68
N GLN A 95 2.60 -11.60 4.39
CA GLN A 95 3.38 -12.17 3.29
C GLN A 95 4.25 -11.06 2.68
N PHE A 96 5.53 -11.33 2.46
CA PHE A 96 6.46 -10.43 1.78
C PHE A 96 6.91 -11.06 0.47
N ASN A 97 6.74 -10.34 -0.63
CA ASN A 97 7.22 -10.72 -1.96
C ASN A 97 8.61 -10.11 -2.15
N LEU A 98 9.65 -10.92 -2.09
CA LEU A 98 11.03 -10.46 -2.17
C LEU A 98 11.45 -10.27 -3.63
N ILE A 99 11.94 -9.08 -3.96
CA ILE A 99 12.37 -8.68 -5.29
C ILE A 99 13.83 -8.27 -5.20
N ASP A 100 14.76 -9.10 -5.74
CA ASP A 100 16.18 -8.72 -5.79
C ASP A 100 16.49 -7.88 -7.03
N THR A 101 17.16 -6.76 -6.80
CA THR A 101 17.66 -5.89 -7.87
C THR A 101 19.04 -6.30 -8.38
N ALA A 102 19.74 -7.24 -7.72
CA ALA A 102 21.07 -7.68 -8.11
C ALA A 102 21.08 -8.54 -9.39
N GLY A 103 20.03 -9.31 -9.65
CA GLY A 103 19.86 -10.12 -10.87
C GLY A 103 19.76 -9.27 -12.14
N LEU A 104 19.37 -8.01 -12.03
CA LEU A 104 19.22 -7.09 -13.18
C LEU A 104 20.54 -6.49 -13.67
N ARG A 105 21.65 -6.65 -12.92
CA ARG A 105 22.96 -6.09 -13.25
C ARG A 105 23.93 -7.08 -13.92
N LYS A 106 23.53 -8.31 -14.22
CA LYS A 106 24.41 -9.34 -14.83
C LYS A 106 24.39 -9.32 -16.35
N SER A 107 24.62 -8.18 -17.00
CA SER A 107 24.96 -8.19 -18.42
C SER A 107 25.59 -6.86 -18.87
N SER A 108 26.68 -7.03 -19.62
CA SER A 108 27.58 -6.03 -20.19
C SER A 108 26.99 -4.73 -20.72
N ASP A 109 27.66 -3.66 -20.44
CA ASP A 109 27.78 -2.28 -21.01
C ASP A 109 26.58 -1.59 -21.69
N ALA A 110 25.76 -2.27 -22.46
CA ALA A 110 24.52 -1.71 -23.07
C ALA A 110 23.24 -1.97 -22.27
N ILE A 111 23.30 -2.82 -21.24
CA ILE A 111 22.18 -3.27 -20.40
C ILE A 111 22.19 -2.55 -19.03
N GLU A 112 23.25 -1.80 -18.74
CA GLU A 112 23.40 -1.09 -17.46
C GLU A 112 22.33 0.03 -17.30
N GLN A 113 22.02 0.77 -18.38
CA GLN A 113 20.95 1.78 -18.37
C GLN A 113 19.56 1.16 -18.20
N ILE A 114 19.28 0.03 -18.90
CA ILE A 114 18.01 -0.70 -18.77
C ILE A 114 17.86 -1.29 -17.35
N GLY A 115 18.97 -1.72 -16.73
CA GLY A 115 18.96 -2.19 -15.34
C GLY A 115 18.65 -1.11 -14.31
N ILE A 116 19.12 0.12 -14.53
CA ILE A 116 18.84 1.28 -13.66
C ILE A 116 17.37 1.70 -13.77
N GLU A 117 16.82 1.81 -14.98
CA GLU A 117 15.41 2.17 -15.21
C GLU A 117 14.47 1.15 -14.56
N LYS A 118 14.71 -0.15 -14.78
CA LYS A 118 13.92 -1.22 -14.15
C LYS A 118 14.03 -1.22 -12.62
N THR A 119 15.19 -0.89 -12.07
CA THR A 119 15.37 -0.76 -10.61
C THR A 119 14.56 0.42 -10.08
N GLN A 120 14.53 1.54 -10.80
CA GLN A 120 13.74 2.72 -10.42
C GLN A 120 12.23 2.45 -10.52
N GLU A 121 11.76 1.75 -11.56
CA GLU A 121 10.36 1.35 -11.68
C GLU A 121 9.93 0.45 -10.51
N LYS A 122 10.75 -0.55 -10.16
CA LYS A 122 10.47 -1.45 -9.03
C LYS A 122 10.53 -0.72 -7.69
N LEU A 123 11.50 0.17 -7.52
CA LEU A 123 11.58 1.02 -6.34
C LEU A 123 10.36 1.94 -6.22
N ALA A 124 9.83 2.42 -7.35
CA ALA A 124 8.62 3.25 -7.36
C ALA A 124 7.37 2.46 -6.91
N GLN A 125 7.28 1.19 -7.28
CA GLN A 125 6.14 0.31 -6.98
C GLN A 125 6.27 -0.38 -5.62
N ALA A 126 7.50 -0.47 -5.06
CA ALA A 126 7.77 -1.16 -3.80
C ALA A 126 6.99 -0.54 -2.63
N GLN A 127 6.39 -1.39 -1.82
CA GLN A 127 5.69 -1.02 -0.59
C GLN A 127 6.65 -0.99 0.62
N LEU A 128 7.73 -1.78 0.55
CA LEU A 128 8.82 -1.80 1.52
C LEU A 128 10.17 -1.83 0.80
N VAL A 129 11.11 -1.06 1.30
CA VAL A 129 12.50 -1.04 0.82
C VAL A 129 13.42 -1.56 1.91
N LEU A 130 14.15 -2.63 1.63
CA LEU A 130 15.26 -3.09 2.46
C LEU A 130 16.55 -2.50 1.89
N LEU A 131 17.05 -1.44 2.51
CA LEU A 131 18.30 -0.78 2.12
C LEU A 131 19.47 -1.42 2.86
N ILE A 132 20.28 -2.21 2.14
CA ILE A 132 21.39 -2.99 2.70
C ILE A 132 22.69 -2.22 2.51
N LEU A 133 23.36 -1.91 3.60
CA LEU A 133 24.63 -1.21 3.69
C LEU A 133 25.71 -2.15 4.29
N ASP A 134 26.97 -1.89 3.96
CA ASP A 134 28.11 -2.62 4.53
C ASP A 134 28.49 -2.01 5.88
N GLY A 135 28.11 -2.67 6.98
CA GLY A 135 28.39 -2.20 8.33
C GLY A 135 29.86 -2.28 8.74
N SER A 136 30.72 -2.97 7.96
CA SER A 136 32.16 -3.10 8.25
C SER A 136 33.01 -1.97 7.72
N GLN A 137 32.44 -1.01 6.96
CA GLN A 137 33.13 0.09 6.30
C GLN A 137 32.37 1.40 6.49
N PRO A 138 33.05 2.57 6.41
CA PRO A 138 32.36 3.86 6.36
C PRO A 138 31.39 3.92 5.15
N LEU A 139 30.34 4.72 5.29
CA LEU A 139 29.41 4.97 4.18
C LEU A 139 30.15 5.57 2.99
N THR A 140 29.86 5.05 1.81
CA THR A 140 30.36 5.58 0.55
C THR A 140 29.36 6.58 -0.03
N LYS A 141 29.79 7.36 -1.03
CA LYS A 141 28.90 8.29 -1.73
C LYS A 141 27.70 7.57 -2.36
N GLU A 142 27.90 6.34 -2.89
CA GLU A 142 26.79 5.53 -3.42
C GLU A 142 25.78 5.15 -2.32
N ASP A 143 26.25 4.86 -1.10
CA ASP A 143 25.37 4.58 0.03
C ASP A 143 24.56 5.82 0.43
N GLU A 144 25.19 6.99 0.44
CA GLU A 144 24.53 8.28 0.72
C GLU A 144 23.49 8.62 -0.36
N ASP A 145 23.81 8.41 -1.63
CA ASP A 145 22.88 8.60 -2.75
C ASP A 145 21.64 7.67 -2.63
N LEU A 146 21.83 6.41 -2.25
CA LEU A 146 20.74 5.46 -2.01
C LEU A 146 19.90 5.85 -0.79
N LEU A 147 20.53 6.34 0.28
CA LEU A 147 19.82 6.86 1.46
C LEU A 147 18.95 8.05 1.09
N GLU A 148 19.42 8.97 0.25
CA GLU A 148 18.63 10.10 -0.21
C GLU A 148 17.50 9.70 -1.15
N GLN A 149 17.75 8.81 -2.12
CA GLN A 149 16.73 8.31 -3.07
C GLN A 149 15.58 7.57 -2.39
N THR A 150 15.81 7.00 -1.22
CA THR A 150 14.82 6.20 -0.50
C THR A 150 14.21 6.89 0.71
N LYS A 151 14.54 8.15 0.97
CA LYS A 151 14.12 8.85 2.19
C LYS A 151 12.60 8.98 2.35
N ASP A 152 11.88 9.14 1.23
CA ASP A 152 10.43 9.29 1.19
C ASP A 152 9.68 7.94 1.07
N LYS A 153 10.42 6.83 1.13
CA LYS A 153 9.85 5.48 1.06
C LYS A 153 9.73 4.85 2.43
N ASN A 154 8.78 3.94 2.58
CA ASN A 154 8.76 3.04 3.73
C ASN A 154 9.97 2.11 3.63
N ARG A 155 10.98 2.32 4.48
CA ARG A 155 12.26 1.63 4.38
C ARG A 155 12.79 1.16 5.72
N LEU A 156 13.55 0.04 5.67
CA LEU A 156 14.42 -0.41 6.75
C LEU A 156 15.87 -0.26 6.32
N ILE A 157 16.67 0.43 7.13
CA ILE A 157 18.11 0.59 6.92
C ILE A 157 18.80 -0.55 7.64
N ILE A 158 19.58 -1.35 6.90
CA ILE A 158 20.17 -2.60 7.37
C ILE A 158 21.69 -2.52 7.21
N TYR A 159 22.41 -2.60 8.31
CA TYR A 159 23.86 -2.74 8.34
C TYR A 159 24.23 -4.20 8.42
N ASN A 160 24.66 -4.76 7.29
CA ASN A 160 25.10 -6.15 7.19
C ASN A 160 26.59 -6.29 7.56
N LYS A 161 27.04 -7.54 7.75
CA LYS A 161 28.39 -7.93 8.14
C LYS A 161 28.75 -7.56 9.58
N LYS A 162 27.76 -7.66 10.50
CA LYS A 162 27.95 -7.47 11.94
C LYS A 162 29.03 -8.37 12.54
N ASP A 163 29.28 -9.52 11.89
CA ASP A 163 30.32 -10.51 12.24
C ASP A 163 31.75 -10.02 11.99
N VAL A 164 31.92 -8.98 11.17
CA VAL A 164 33.20 -8.31 10.91
C VAL A 164 33.30 -7.09 11.83
N LYS A 165 34.50 -6.50 11.94
CA LYS A 165 34.70 -5.27 12.71
C LYS A 165 33.71 -4.19 12.20
N SER A 166 32.82 -3.76 13.09
CA SER A 166 31.81 -2.75 12.76
C SER A 166 32.34 -1.32 12.95
N GLU A 167 31.98 -0.44 12.01
CA GLU A 167 32.15 1.01 12.16
C GLU A 167 30.95 1.58 12.92
N LYS A 168 31.07 2.83 13.40
CA LYS A 168 29.95 3.54 13.98
C LYS A 168 29.07 4.12 12.88
N HIS A 169 27.84 3.62 12.80
CA HIS A 169 26.85 4.11 11.84
C HIS A 169 25.65 4.74 12.57
N PRO A 170 24.84 5.56 11.87
CA PRO A 170 23.56 6.05 12.36
C PRO A 170 22.60 4.92 12.73
N ASP A 171 21.42 5.27 13.23
CA ASP A 171 20.37 4.31 13.58
C ASP A 171 20.01 3.39 12.41
N GLY A 172 19.93 2.09 12.71
CA GLY A 172 19.61 1.05 11.74
C GLY A 172 19.68 -0.35 12.35
N ILE A 173 19.30 -1.34 11.57
CA ILE A 173 19.22 -2.74 11.99
C ILE A 173 20.55 -3.43 11.65
N TRP A 174 21.19 -4.01 12.65
CA TRP A 174 22.45 -4.73 12.48
C TRP A 174 22.23 -6.22 12.34
N ILE A 175 22.72 -6.80 11.24
CA ILE A 175 22.60 -8.22 10.91
C ILE A 175 23.92 -8.83 10.47
N SER A 176 24.00 -10.17 10.50
CA SER A 176 24.98 -10.95 9.75
C SER A 176 24.24 -11.94 8.87
N ALA A 177 24.07 -11.59 7.60
CA ALA A 177 23.42 -12.47 6.62
C ALA A 177 24.19 -13.77 6.40
N GLN A 178 25.53 -13.75 6.56
CA GLN A 178 26.39 -14.93 6.42
C GLN A 178 26.17 -15.92 7.56
N ASN A 179 26.01 -15.43 8.79
CA ASN A 179 25.77 -16.25 9.97
C ASN A 179 24.27 -16.51 10.23
N LYS A 180 23.38 -16.01 9.36
CA LYS A 180 21.92 -16.07 9.53
C LYS A 180 21.41 -15.35 10.79
N GLU A 181 22.15 -14.38 11.30
CA GLU A 181 21.73 -13.54 12.42
C GLU A 181 20.85 -12.41 11.89
N ILE A 182 19.57 -12.71 11.59
CA ILE A 182 18.61 -11.79 10.97
C ILE A 182 17.38 -11.52 11.83
N ASP A 183 17.32 -12.03 13.06
CA ASP A 183 16.15 -11.93 13.96
C ASP A 183 15.69 -10.47 14.16
N ALA A 184 16.64 -9.53 14.33
CA ALA A 184 16.32 -8.11 14.50
C ALA A 184 15.62 -7.52 13.27
N LEU A 185 15.95 -8.00 12.07
CA LEU A 185 15.28 -7.61 10.82
C LEU A 185 13.86 -8.21 10.77
N LEU A 186 13.70 -9.49 11.10
CA LEU A 186 12.40 -10.16 11.13
C LEU A 186 11.45 -9.49 12.11
N GLU A 187 11.92 -9.14 13.30
CA GLU A 187 11.13 -8.38 14.28
C GLU A 187 10.72 -6.99 13.74
N ALA A 188 11.66 -6.25 13.16
CA ALA A 188 11.35 -4.94 12.59
C ALA A 188 10.36 -5.03 11.43
N MET A 189 10.47 -6.03 10.56
CA MET A 189 9.50 -6.29 9.49
C MET A 189 8.12 -6.66 10.06
N LYS A 190 8.09 -7.44 11.12
CA LYS A 190 6.87 -7.82 11.82
C LYS A 190 6.20 -6.59 12.44
N ASP A 191 6.96 -5.75 13.14
CA ASP A 191 6.43 -4.57 13.83
C ASP A 191 5.83 -3.53 12.88
N LEU A 192 6.39 -3.38 11.68
CA LEU A 192 5.86 -2.49 10.64
C LEU A 192 4.41 -2.82 10.25
N TYR A 193 4.00 -4.09 10.36
CA TYR A 193 2.70 -4.56 9.87
C TYR A 193 1.83 -5.19 10.95
N GLN A 194 2.33 -5.36 12.19
CA GLN A 194 1.56 -5.95 13.28
C GLN A 194 0.45 -5.02 13.81
N GLN A 195 0.69 -3.73 13.84
CA GLN A 195 -0.29 -2.78 14.39
C GLN A 195 -1.55 -2.68 13.51
N ASP A 196 -1.41 -2.90 12.21
CA ASP A 196 -2.50 -2.72 11.26
C ASP A 196 -3.23 -4.02 10.88
N VAL A 197 -2.52 -5.18 10.92
CA VAL A 197 -3.04 -6.47 10.39
C VAL A 197 -3.69 -7.35 11.46
N LEU A 198 -3.29 -7.22 12.73
CA LEU A 198 -3.62 -8.22 13.77
C LEU A 198 -4.92 -7.98 14.53
N THR A 199 -5.57 -6.83 14.40
CA THR A 199 -6.65 -6.51 15.34
C THR A 199 -8.05 -6.90 14.89
N GLU A 200 -8.33 -7.07 13.59
CA GLU A 200 -9.67 -7.49 13.14
C GLU A 200 -9.63 -8.11 11.73
N GLN A 201 -10.56 -9.03 11.44
CA GLN A 201 -10.75 -9.58 10.10
C GLN A 201 -11.01 -8.45 9.10
N PRO A 202 -10.40 -8.47 7.90
CA PRO A 202 -10.64 -7.44 6.90
C PRO A 202 -12.12 -7.44 6.50
N LEU A 203 -12.82 -6.35 6.77
CA LEU A 203 -14.23 -6.16 6.41
C LEU A 203 -14.45 -6.18 4.90
N LEU A 204 -13.45 -5.74 4.14
CA LEU A 204 -13.48 -5.66 2.68
C LEU A 204 -12.19 -6.25 2.12
N SER A 205 -12.29 -7.17 1.18
CA SER A 205 -11.14 -7.83 0.55
C SER A 205 -11.15 -7.74 -0.98
N ASN A 206 -12.21 -7.17 -1.55
CA ASN A 206 -12.41 -7.07 -3.00
C ASN A 206 -12.01 -5.65 -3.47
N GLU A 207 -11.14 -5.56 -4.48
CA GLU A 207 -10.69 -4.28 -5.07
C GLU A 207 -11.85 -3.40 -5.54
N ARG A 208 -12.91 -4.01 -6.09
CA ARG A 208 -14.11 -3.31 -6.52
C ARG A 208 -14.79 -2.63 -5.32
N GLN A 209 -14.96 -3.34 -4.20
CA GLN A 209 -15.59 -2.78 -3.00
C GLN A 209 -14.78 -1.64 -2.41
N ILE A 210 -13.44 -1.77 -2.40
CA ILE A 210 -12.54 -0.71 -1.95
C ILE A 210 -12.59 0.49 -2.90
N GLY A 211 -12.67 0.25 -4.22
CA GLY A 211 -12.86 1.30 -5.22
C GLY A 211 -14.13 2.10 -4.98
N LEU A 212 -15.27 1.43 -4.80
CA LEU A 212 -16.55 2.05 -4.49
C LEU A 212 -16.52 2.83 -3.17
N LEU A 213 -15.85 2.30 -2.14
CA LEU A 213 -15.72 2.96 -0.86
C LEU A 213 -14.88 4.25 -0.97
N ASN A 214 -13.83 4.25 -1.81
CA ASN A 214 -13.06 5.45 -2.11
C ASN A 214 -13.88 6.49 -2.89
N GLN A 215 -14.74 6.08 -3.82
CA GLN A 215 -15.67 6.98 -4.52
C GLN A 215 -16.64 7.61 -3.53
N ALA A 216 -17.31 6.81 -2.69
CA ALA A 216 -18.18 7.32 -1.64
C ALA A 216 -17.47 8.31 -0.70
N LYS A 217 -16.17 8.09 -0.41
CA LYS A 217 -15.38 9.05 0.36
C LYS A 217 -15.19 10.36 -0.37
N GLN A 218 -14.90 10.33 -1.67
CA GLN A 218 -14.72 11.54 -2.47
C GLN A 218 -16.00 12.37 -2.54
N ASP A 219 -17.14 11.71 -2.79
CA ASP A 219 -18.43 12.39 -2.83
C ASP A 219 -18.74 13.06 -1.48
N MET A 220 -18.52 12.36 -0.36
CA MET A 220 -18.71 12.94 0.97
C MET A 220 -17.71 14.05 1.32
N LEU A 221 -16.51 14.06 0.74
CA LEU A 221 -15.57 15.17 0.88
C LEU A 221 -16.05 16.38 0.10
N GLN A 222 -16.62 16.20 -1.10
CA GLN A 222 -17.24 17.27 -1.87
C GLN A 222 -18.45 17.85 -1.14
N ALA A 223 -19.34 16.99 -0.62
CA ALA A 223 -20.46 17.43 0.21
C ALA A 223 -20.01 18.25 1.42
N LYS A 224 -18.95 17.79 2.11
CA LYS A 224 -18.38 18.52 3.25
C LYS A 224 -17.86 19.90 2.84
N GLU A 225 -17.10 19.98 1.74
CA GLU A 225 -16.55 21.23 1.26
C GLU A 225 -17.67 22.21 0.83
N ALA A 226 -18.69 21.71 0.15
CA ALA A 226 -19.87 22.48 -0.22
C ALA A 226 -20.60 23.04 1.01
N MET A 227 -20.80 22.24 2.06
CA MET A 227 -21.37 22.69 3.33
C MET A 227 -20.51 23.77 4.01
N GLU A 228 -19.18 23.60 4.01
CA GLU A 228 -18.26 24.60 4.60
C GLU A 228 -18.22 25.92 3.82
N GLN A 229 -18.58 25.90 2.53
CA GLN A 229 -18.70 27.08 1.67
C GLN A 229 -20.11 27.71 1.69
N GLY A 230 -21.05 27.14 2.42
CA GLY A 230 -22.41 27.62 2.49
C GLY A 230 -23.22 27.42 1.20
N VAL A 231 -22.89 26.36 0.45
CA VAL A 231 -23.65 25.96 -0.76
C VAL A 231 -25.05 25.50 -0.36
N GLU A 232 -26.03 25.75 -1.21
CA GLU A 232 -27.41 25.37 -1.00
C GLU A 232 -27.56 23.86 -0.72
N PRO A 233 -28.40 23.45 0.25
CA PRO A 233 -28.58 22.07 0.68
C PRO A 233 -28.93 21.10 -0.46
N ASP A 234 -29.70 21.54 -1.43
CA ASP A 234 -30.09 20.72 -2.60
C ASP A 234 -28.91 20.27 -3.44
N LEU A 235 -27.87 21.10 -3.55
CA LEU A 235 -26.66 20.75 -4.26
C LEU A 235 -25.78 19.81 -3.43
N VAL A 236 -25.75 19.99 -2.11
CA VAL A 236 -25.05 19.08 -1.18
C VAL A 236 -25.69 17.68 -1.17
N GLU A 237 -27.03 17.61 -1.29
CA GLU A 237 -27.77 16.35 -1.35
C GLU A 237 -27.30 15.45 -2.51
N ILE A 238 -26.95 16.03 -3.66
CA ILE A 238 -26.46 15.29 -4.83
C ILE A 238 -25.24 14.45 -4.48
N ASP A 239 -24.26 15.05 -3.81
CA ASP A 239 -23.02 14.36 -3.44
C ASP A 239 -23.27 13.30 -2.35
N ILE A 240 -24.15 13.60 -1.39
CA ILE A 240 -24.55 12.63 -0.35
C ILE A 240 -25.27 11.43 -0.98
N GLN A 241 -26.14 11.67 -1.96
CA GLN A 241 -26.86 10.63 -2.67
C GLN A 241 -25.88 9.75 -3.50
N ALA A 242 -24.92 10.37 -4.18
CA ALA A 242 -23.88 9.63 -4.91
C ALA A 242 -23.07 8.71 -3.99
N ALA A 243 -22.63 9.23 -2.83
CA ALA A 243 -21.95 8.42 -1.81
C ALA A 243 -22.81 7.24 -1.33
N HIS A 244 -24.08 7.47 -1.09
CA HIS A 244 -25.04 6.45 -0.66
C HIS A 244 -25.21 5.36 -1.73
N ASP A 245 -25.30 5.72 -3.01
CA ASP A 245 -25.47 4.77 -4.09
C ASP A 245 -24.23 3.89 -4.26
N HIS A 246 -23.02 4.43 -4.12
CA HIS A 246 -21.78 3.63 -4.08
C HIS A 246 -21.78 2.64 -2.91
N LEU A 247 -22.29 3.02 -1.73
CA LEU A 247 -22.40 2.12 -0.59
C LEU A 247 -23.43 1.00 -0.83
N LYS A 248 -24.58 1.30 -1.45
CA LYS A 248 -25.56 0.29 -1.87
C LYS A 248 -24.97 -0.70 -2.85
N GLU A 249 -24.16 -0.24 -3.80
CA GLU A 249 -23.48 -1.11 -4.73
C GLU A 249 -22.51 -2.09 -4.03
N ILE A 250 -21.84 -1.67 -2.96
CA ILE A 250 -20.99 -2.55 -2.13
C ILE A 250 -21.83 -3.66 -1.49
N LEU A 251 -23.03 -3.32 -1.01
CA LEU A 251 -23.96 -4.27 -0.39
C LEU A 251 -24.68 -5.18 -1.39
N GLY A 252 -24.56 -4.89 -2.69
CA GLY A 252 -25.28 -5.62 -3.74
C GLY A 252 -26.76 -5.23 -3.85
N GLU A 253 -27.15 -4.09 -3.28
CA GLU A 253 -28.51 -3.54 -3.29
C GLU A 253 -28.81 -2.69 -4.53
N VAL A 254 -28.04 -2.88 -5.62
CA VAL A 254 -28.32 -2.23 -6.91
C VAL A 254 -29.58 -2.86 -7.50
N HIS A 255 -30.56 -2.04 -7.84
CA HIS A 255 -31.80 -2.49 -8.45
C HIS A 255 -31.53 -3.35 -9.69
N ARG A 256 -32.12 -4.54 -9.75
CA ARG A 256 -32.02 -5.45 -10.90
C ARG A 256 -32.45 -4.82 -12.23
N GLU A 257 -33.27 -3.78 -12.18
CA GLU A 257 -33.76 -3.05 -13.34
C GLU A 257 -32.65 -2.31 -14.08
N ASP A 258 -31.77 -1.60 -13.34
CA ASP A 258 -30.62 -0.87 -13.96
C ASP A 258 -29.59 -1.82 -14.58
N LEU A 259 -29.43 -3.01 -13.97
CA LEU A 259 -28.53 -4.03 -14.48
C LEU A 259 -29.05 -4.68 -15.77
N LEU A 260 -30.37 -4.90 -15.85
CA LEU A 260 -31.02 -5.40 -17.04
C LEU A 260 -30.99 -4.37 -18.16
N ASP A 261 -31.26 -3.10 -17.90
CA ASP A 261 -31.19 -2.02 -18.89
C ASP A 261 -29.77 -1.81 -19.42
N THR A 262 -28.75 -1.90 -18.56
CA THR A 262 -27.34 -1.86 -18.96
C THR A 262 -26.94 -3.08 -19.78
N LEU A 263 -27.39 -4.27 -19.41
CA LEU A 263 -27.19 -5.50 -20.18
C LEU A 263 -27.90 -5.43 -21.53
N PHE A 264 -29.16 -5.01 -21.57
CA PHE A 264 -29.91 -4.88 -22.83
C PHE A 264 -29.37 -3.77 -23.73
N SER A 265 -28.86 -2.66 -23.17
CA SER A 265 -28.23 -1.59 -23.99
C SER A 265 -26.89 -2.01 -24.60
N LYS A 266 -26.14 -2.89 -23.93
CA LYS A 266 -24.84 -3.42 -24.42
C LYS A 266 -24.99 -4.68 -25.31
N PHE A 267 -26.05 -5.42 -25.15
CA PHE A 267 -26.42 -6.54 -26.01
C PHE A 267 -27.52 -6.12 -26.99
N CYS A 268 -27.29 -5.09 -27.79
CA CYS A 268 -28.03 -4.96 -29.03
C CYS A 268 -27.77 -6.21 -29.88
N LEU A 269 -28.67 -7.16 -29.77
CA LEU A 269 -28.76 -8.30 -30.67
C LEU A 269 -28.76 -7.81 -32.09
N GLY A 270 -27.73 -8.20 -32.81
CA GLY A 270 -27.56 -7.86 -34.19
C GLY A 270 -28.79 -8.18 -35.03
N LYS A 271 -29.13 -7.23 -35.85
CA LYS A 271 -29.73 -7.49 -37.17
C LYS A 271 -28.62 -7.47 -38.18
#